data_30b8a8be07467db1a7a72368826d5851
#
_entry.id   30b8a8be07467db1a7a72368826d5851
#
_cell.length_a   1.000
_cell.length_b   1.000
_cell.length_c   1.000
_cell.angle_alpha   90.00
_cell.angle_beta   90.00
_cell.angle_gamma   90.00
#
_symmetry.space_group_name_H-M   'P 1'
#
loop_
_entity.id
_entity.type
_entity.pdbx_description
1 polymer ?
#
loop_
_entity_poly.entity_id
_entity_poly.type
_entity_poly.pdbx_seq_one_letter_code
_entity_poly.pdbx_strand_id
1 'polypeptide(L)'
;IYLPGITHFVHFVPDLEGIDKEKYWHILADYVDGEDFPAYGLILCDTKEQTMIPAVYVRDTDTLYWENSCGSGSAAVAAALACTTHKNVACYMKQPGGTLAIAAKVGEQGELQQIFIGGPVKLSQVRKATI
;
A
#
# COMPACT_ATOMS: atom_id res chain seq x y z
N ILE A 1 -8.89 1.07 2.97
CA ILE A 1 -8.50 2.49 2.94
C ILE A 1 -8.84 3.07 1.57
N TYR A 2 -9.74 4.04 1.60
CA TYR A 2 -10.17 4.75 0.40
C TYR A 2 -9.27 5.95 0.17
N LEU A 3 -8.63 6.01 -0.99
CA LEU A 3 -7.85 7.15 -1.45
C LEU A 3 -8.43 7.67 -2.77
N PRO A 4 -8.20 8.93 -3.14
CA PRO A 4 -8.64 9.41 -4.45
C PRO A 4 -8.09 8.56 -5.59
N GLY A 5 -9.01 7.91 -6.33
CA GLY A 5 -8.68 7.07 -7.49
C GLY A 5 -8.32 5.62 -7.21
N ILE A 6 -8.11 5.23 -5.96
CA ILE A 6 -7.79 3.83 -5.62
C ILE A 6 -8.25 3.44 -4.21
N THR A 7 -8.70 2.22 -4.06
CA THR A 7 -9.00 1.62 -2.75
C THR A 7 -7.97 0.53 -2.44
N HIS A 8 -7.27 0.64 -1.31
CA HIS A 8 -6.33 -0.39 -0.85
C HIS A 8 -6.92 -1.23 0.27
N PHE A 9 -6.81 -2.53 0.11
CA PHE A 9 -7.13 -3.54 1.12
C PHE A 9 -5.83 -3.97 1.80
N VAL A 10 -5.65 -3.53 3.04
CA VAL A 10 -4.46 -3.87 3.84
C VAL A 10 -4.75 -5.12 4.64
N HIS A 11 -4.00 -6.17 4.38
CA HIS A 11 -4.10 -7.43 5.09
C HIS A 11 -2.83 -7.69 5.90
N PHE A 12 -2.98 -7.68 7.22
CA PHE A 12 -1.87 -7.97 8.12
C PHE A 12 -1.66 -9.48 8.21
N VAL A 13 -0.44 -9.91 7.97
CA VAL A 13 -0.02 -11.32 8.03
C VAL A 13 1.09 -11.49 9.08
N PRO A 14 1.21 -12.67 9.69
CA PRO A 14 2.25 -12.91 10.70
C PRO A 14 3.66 -13.03 10.11
N ASP A 15 3.76 -13.40 8.83
CA ASP A 15 5.00 -13.58 8.09
C ASP A 15 4.74 -13.52 6.59
N LEU A 16 5.63 -12.85 5.85
CA LEU A 16 5.59 -12.79 4.38
C LEU A 16 6.48 -13.85 3.72
N GLU A 17 7.37 -14.52 4.46
CA GLU A 17 8.22 -15.55 3.91
C GLU A 17 7.38 -16.75 3.45
N GLY A 18 7.55 -17.14 2.19
CA GLY A 18 6.81 -18.26 1.60
C GLY A 18 5.31 -18.06 1.41
N ILE A 19 4.81 -16.82 1.55
CA ILE A 19 3.39 -16.52 1.40
C ILE A 19 2.91 -16.77 -0.03
N ASP A 20 1.76 -17.43 -0.17
CA ASP A 20 1.07 -17.60 -1.45
C ASP A 20 0.27 -16.32 -1.79
N LYS A 21 0.97 -15.31 -2.30
CA LYS A 21 0.39 -14.01 -2.60
C LYS A 21 -0.74 -14.07 -3.65
N GLU A 22 -0.64 -15.01 -4.60
CA GLU A 22 -1.68 -15.20 -5.64
C GLU A 22 -2.99 -15.70 -5.03
N LYS A 23 -2.93 -16.56 -4.04
CA LYS A 23 -4.11 -17.01 -3.30
C LYS A 23 -4.81 -15.83 -2.61
N TYR A 24 -4.07 -14.97 -1.94
CA TYR A 24 -4.65 -13.79 -1.30
C TYR A 24 -5.25 -12.83 -2.33
N TRP A 25 -4.59 -12.68 -3.48
CA TRP A 25 -5.13 -11.86 -4.56
C TRP A 25 -6.48 -12.41 -5.07
N HIS A 26 -6.58 -13.71 -5.32
CA HIS A 26 -7.83 -14.32 -5.77
C HIS A 26 -8.96 -14.18 -4.76
N ILE A 27 -8.67 -14.31 -3.47
CA ILE A 27 -9.67 -14.08 -2.41
C ILE A 27 -10.17 -12.61 -2.46
N LEU A 28 -9.28 -11.65 -2.62
CA LEU A 28 -9.68 -10.24 -2.73
C LEU A 28 -10.49 -10.01 -4.01
N ALA A 29 -10.05 -10.52 -5.16
CA ALA A 29 -10.73 -10.35 -6.43
C ALA A 29 -12.17 -10.89 -6.37
N ASP A 30 -12.38 -12.04 -5.74
CA ASP A 30 -13.72 -12.61 -5.51
C ASP A 30 -14.55 -11.74 -4.56
N TYR A 31 -13.93 -11.19 -3.51
CA TYR A 31 -14.60 -10.31 -2.54
C TYR A 31 -15.10 -9.01 -3.17
N VAL A 32 -14.34 -8.42 -4.09
CA VAL A 32 -14.70 -7.16 -4.77
C VAL A 32 -15.43 -7.36 -6.08
N ASP A 33 -15.75 -8.60 -6.43
CA ASP A 33 -16.52 -8.89 -7.65
C ASP A 33 -17.88 -8.20 -7.61
N GLY A 34 -18.20 -7.49 -8.70
CA GLY A 34 -19.41 -6.67 -8.80
C GLY A 34 -19.31 -5.26 -8.19
N GLU A 35 -18.22 -4.94 -7.48
CA GLU A 35 -17.96 -3.59 -6.97
C GLU A 35 -17.35 -2.71 -8.06
N ASP A 36 -17.72 -1.42 -8.07
CA ASP A 36 -17.27 -0.45 -9.07
C ASP A 36 -16.04 0.34 -8.59
N PHE A 37 -14.93 -0.36 -8.37
CA PHE A 37 -13.65 0.29 -8.09
C PHE A 37 -12.90 0.56 -9.40
N PRO A 38 -12.54 1.82 -9.73
CA PRO A 38 -11.71 2.12 -10.91
C PRO A 38 -10.32 1.50 -10.79
N ALA A 39 -9.76 1.47 -9.58
CA ALA A 39 -8.56 0.74 -9.23
C ALA A 39 -8.67 0.25 -7.79
N TYR A 40 -8.07 -0.90 -7.51
CA TYR A 40 -7.94 -1.40 -6.15
C TYR A 40 -6.62 -2.15 -5.96
N GLY A 41 -6.15 -2.18 -4.73
CA GLY A 41 -4.89 -2.83 -4.39
C GLY A 41 -5.00 -3.74 -3.19
N LEU A 42 -4.16 -4.77 -3.18
CA LEU A 42 -3.92 -5.63 -2.04
C LEU A 42 -2.54 -5.32 -1.46
N ILE A 43 -2.48 -5.04 -0.17
CA ILE A 43 -1.23 -4.86 0.55
C ILE A 43 -1.12 -5.97 1.60
N LEU A 44 -0.24 -6.93 1.36
CA LEU A 44 0.15 -7.91 2.37
C LEU A 44 1.23 -7.28 3.25
N CYS A 45 1.01 -7.20 4.55
CA CYS A 45 1.88 -6.46 5.46
C CYS A 45 2.22 -7.28 6.70
N ASP A 46 3.51 -7.49 6.94
CA ASP A 46 4.06 -7.98 8.20
C ASP A 46 4.54 -6.77 9.03
N THR A 47 3.81 -6.50 10.11
CA THR A 47 4.11 -5.36 10.97
C THR A 47 5.30 -5.59 11.88
N LYS A 48 5.63 -6.84 12.19
CA LYS A 48 6.77 -7.20 13.04
C LYS A 48 8.09 -6.95 12.32
N GLU A 49 8.19 -7.43 11.08
CA GLU A 49 9.38 -7.25 10.24
C GLU A 49 9.35 -5.93 9.45
N GLN A 50 8.24 -5.18 9.53
CA GLN A 50 8.03 -3.93 8.79
C GLN A 50 8.25 -4.09 7.29
N THR A 51 7.61 -5.11 6.73
CA THR A 51 7.68 -5.46 5.31
C THR A 51 6.30 -5.49 4.68
N MET A 52 6.21 -5.18 3.40
CA MET A 52 4.96 -5.27 2.66
C MET A 52 5.17 -5.70 1.20
N ILE A 53 4.15 -6.34 0.65
CA ILE A 53 4.07 -6.71 -0.77
C ILE A 53 2.82 -6.05 -1.34
N PRO A 54 2.95 -5.05 -2.23
CA PRO A 54 1.81 -4.38 -2.83
C PRO A 54 1.45 -4.98 -4.19
N ALA A 55 0.15 -5.12 -4.44
CA ALA A 55 -0.43 -5.39 -5.74
C ALA A 55 -1.45 -4.31 -6.09
N VAL A 56 -1.51 -3.92 -7.35
CA VAL A 56 -2.45 -2.92 -7.87
C VAL A 56 -3.11 -3.44 -9.14
N TYR A 57 -4.44 -3.38 -9.16
CA TYR A 57 -5.25 -3.65 -10.33
C TYR A 57 -5.92 -2.35 -10.82
N VAL A 58 -5.87 -2.13 -12.12
CA VAL A 58 -6.51 -1.00 -12.79
C VAL A 58 -7.55 -1.53 -13.78
N ARG A 59 -8.80 -1.14 -13.58
CA ARG A 59 -9.94 -1.65 -14.35
C ARG A 59 -9.87 -1.27 -15.83
N ASP A 60 -9.62 -0.01 -16.13
CA ASP A 60 -9.63 0.50 -17.52
C ASP A 60 -8.62 -0.21 -18.43
N THR A 61 -7.53 -0.67 -17.87
CA THR A 61 -6.48 -1.39 -18.61
C THR A 61 -6.52 -2.89 -18.39
N ASP A 62 -7.37 -3.38 -17.47
CA ASP A 62 -7.44 -4.77 -17.04
C ASP A 62 -6.05 -5.33 -16.70
N THR A 63 -5.32 -4.59 -15.87
CA THR A 63 -3.92 -4.92 -15.53
C THR A 63 -3.74 -5.10 -14.03
N LEU A 64 -3.06 -6.18 -13.66
CA LEU A 64 -2.58 -6.46 -12.31
C LEU A 64 -1.05 -6.40 -12.29
N TYR A 65 -0.51 -5.60 -11.37
CA TYR A 65 0.92 -5.54 -11.09
C TYR A 65 1.22 -5.82 -9.63
N TRP A 66 2.16 -6.74 -9.40
CA TRP A 66 2.88 -6.85 -8.12
C TRP A 66 3.99 -5.82 -8.15
N GLU A 67 3.83 -4.77 -7.37
CA GLU A 67 4.70 -3.60 -7.48
C GLU A 67 5.98 -3.74 -6.67
N ASN A 68 7.06 -3.16 -7.17
CA ASN A 68 8.33 -3.08 -6.43
C ASN A 68 8.26 -2.06 -5.28
N SER A 69 7.45 -1.01 -5.45
CA SER A 69 7.18 0.00 -4.44
C SER A 69 5.88 0.74 -4.77
N CYS A 70 5.07 0.98 -3.76
CA CYS A 70 3.77 1.63 -3.93
C CYS A 70 3.59 2.73 -2.89
N GLY A 71 3.57 3.99 -3.35
CA GLY A 71 3.38 5.15 -2.47
C GLY A 71 1.99 5.17 -1.83
N SER A 72 0.92 5.00 -2.61
CA SER A 72 -0.45 4.97 -2.09
C SER A 72 -0.71 3.77 -1.17
N GLY A 73 -0.12 2.60 -1.49
CA GLY A 73 -0.16 1.42 -0.62
C GLY A 73 0.57 1.67 0.71
N SER A 74 1.71 2.36 0.68
CA SER A 74 2.44 2.76 1.89
C SER A 74 1.62 3.72 2.76
N ALA A 75 0.93 4.68 2.14
CA ALA A 75 0.01 5.58 2.83
C ALA A 75 -1.17 4.80 3.46
N ALA A 76 -1.71 3.82 2.75
CA ALA A 76 -2.78 2.97 3.24
C ALA A 76 -2.34 2.13 4.45
N VAL A 77 -1.11 1.59 4.46
CA VAL A 77 -0.56 0.88 5.64
C VAL A 77 -0.43 1.81 6.84
N ALA A 78 0.10 3.02 6.65
CA ALA A 78 0.19 4.01 7.73
C ALA A 78 -1.18 4.34 8.33
N ALA A 79 -2.18 4.57 7.46
CA ALA A 79 -3.56 4.82 7.88
C ALA A 79 -4.16 3.62 8.63
N ALA A 80 -4.00 2.41 8.08
CA ALA A 80 -4.54 1.20 8.69
C ALA A 80 -3.94 0.94 10.09
N LEU A 81 -2.64 1.11 10.24
CA LEU A 81 -1.95 0.99 11.53
C LEU A 81 -2.45 2.03 12.54
N ALA A 82 -2.55 3.30 12.12
CA ALA A 82 -3.00 4.38 12.97
C ALA A 82 -4.46 4.17 13.42
N CYS A 83 -5.34 3.80 12.49
CA CYS A 83 -6.75 3.54 12.79
C CYS A 83 -6.94 2.31 13.70
N THR A 84 -6.13 1.25 13.52
CA THR A 84 -6.23 0.04 14.33
C THR A 84 -5.69 0.24 15.75
N THR A 85 -4.60 1.00 15.89
CA THR A 85 -3.94 1.22 17.18
C THR A 85 -4.45 2.46 17.91
N HIS A 86 -5.17 3.36 17.24
CA HIS A 86 -5.55 4.69 17.71
C HIS A 86 -4.38 5.53 18.20
N LYS A 87 -3.21 5.36 17.54
CA LYS A 87 -1.96 6.03 17.90
C LYS A 87 -1.26 6.56 16.65
N ASN A 88 -0.43 7.58 16.84
CA ASN A 88 0.51 8.01 15.82
C ASN A 88 1.43 6.85 15.41
N VAL A 89 1.71 6.78 14.12
CA VAL A 89 2.61 5.79 13.52
C VAL A 89 3.78 6.52 12.86
N ALA A 90 4.98 6.00 13.04
CA ALA A 90 6.16 6.42 12.29
C ALA A 90 7.14 5.24 12.21
N CYS A 91 7.35 4.73 11.01
CA CYS A 91 8.29 3.61 10.79
C CYS A 91 8.78 3.59 9.34
N TYR A 92 9.73 2.70 9.09
CA TYR A 92 10.17 2.37 7.73
C TYR A 92 9.48 1.10 7.28
N MET A 93 8.97 1.10 6.05
CA MET A 93 8.30 -0.06 5.46
C MET A 93 9.09 -0.55 4.26
N LYS A 94 9.66 -1.75 4.38
CA LYS A 94 10.41 -2.39 3.31
C LYS A 94 9.46 -3.01 2.29
N GLN A 95 9.73 -2.77 1.02
CA GLN A 95 9.01 -3.30 -0.12
C GLN A 95 10.00 -4.03 -1.05
N PRO A 96 9.55 -4.79 -2.05
CA PRO A 96 10.46 -5.53 -2.94
C PRO A 96 11.56 -4.68 -3.57
N GLY A 97 11.26 -3.44 -3.94
CA GLY A 97 12.20 -2.53 -4.62
C GLY A 97 12.89 -1.51 -3.74
N GLY A 98 12.58 -1.45 -2.44
CA GLY A 98 13.19 -0.48 -1.54
C GLY A 98 12.35 -0.19 -0.30
N THR A 99 12.79 0.79 0.48
CA THR A 99 12.17 1.14 1.76
C THR A 99 11.63 2.56 1.72
N LEU A 100 10.39 2.75 2.15
CA LEU A 100 9.79 4.06 2.35
C LEU A 100 9.55 4.32 3.84
N ALA A 101 9.78 5.57 4.24
CA ALA A 101 9.31 6.06 5.53
C ALA A 101 7.80 6.32 5.44
N ILE A 102 7.06 5.86 6.44
CA ILE A 102 5.63 6.11 6.57
C ILE A 102 5.33 6.71 7.93
N ALA A 103 4.38 7.63 7.97
CA ALA A 103 3.87 8.18 9.21
C ALA A 103 2.40 8.53 9.08
N ALA A 104 1.67 8.42 10.19
CA ALA A 104 0.30 8.89 10.30
C ALA A 104 0.08 9.55 11.65
N LYS A 105 -0.69 10.62 11.66
CA LYS A 105 -1.12 11.31 12.88
C LYS A 105 -2.60 11.12 13.09
N VAL A 106 -2.97 10.83 14.33
CA VAL A 106 -4.35 10.75 14.78
C VAL A 106 -4.64 11.87 15.76
N GLY A 107 -5.89 12.30 15.81
CA GLY A 107 -6.39 13.25 16.77
C GLY A 107 -6.71 12.61 18.13
N GLU A 108 -7.21 13.42 19.06
CA GLU A 108 -7.53 12.99 20.43
C GLU A 108 -8.60 11.91 20.51
N GLN A 109 -9.48 11.83 19.50
CA GLN A 109 -10.54 10.81 19.38
C GLN A 109 -10.13 9.62 18.50
N GLY A 110 -8.87 9.53 18.11
CA GLY A 110 -8.34 8.47 17.25
C GLY A 110 -8.63 8.64 15.76
N GLU A 111 -9.18 9.77 15.34
CA GLU A 111 -9.43 10.09 13.94
C GLU A 111 -8.13 10.37 13.19
N LEU A 112 -8.04 9.87 11.96
CA LEU A 112 -6.88 10.10 11.10
C LEU A 112 -6.83 11.56 10.67
N GLN A 113 -5.71 12.24 10.93
CA GLN A 113 -5.51 13.65 10.58
C GLN A 113 -4.56 13.84 9.41
N GLN A 114 -3.43 13.14 9.39
CA GLN A 114 -2.38 13.31 8.40
C GLN A 114 -1.68 12.01 8.12
N ILE A 115 -1.26 11.84 6.86
CA ILE A 115 -0.40 10.74 6.41
C ILE A 115 0.81 11.34 5.71
N PHE A 116 1.97 10.78 5.96
CA PHE A 116 3.24 11.13 5.34
C PHE A 116 3.90 9.89 4.76
N ILE A 117 4.46 10.04 3.58
CA ILE A 117 5.37 9.08 2.99
C ILE A 117 6.65 9.80 2.56
N GLY A 118 7.78 9.14 2.65
CA GLY A 118 9.07 9.69 2.25
C GLY A 118 10.04 8.60 1.81
N GLY A 119 11.00 8.99 0.99
CA GLY A 119 12.02 8.08 0.49
C GLY A 119 13.11 8.82 -0.23
N PRO A 120 14.22 8.14 -0.59
CA PRO A 120 15.30 8.75 -1.32
C PRO A 120 14.86 9.09 -2.75
N VAL A 121 15.25 10.27 -3.22
CA VAL A 121 14.99 10.72 -4.58
C VAL A 121 16.33 10.94 -5.28
N LYS A 122 16.49 10.31 -6.46
CA LYS A 122 17.64 10.55 -7.33
C LYS A 122 17.16 11.21 -8.63
N LEU A 123 17.75 12.32 -8.98
CA LEU A 123 17.53 12.97 -10.26
C LEU A 123 18.50 12.36 -11.28
N SER A 124 17.97 11.80 -12.38
CA SER A 124 18.78 11.39 -13.52
C SER A 124 19.00 12.57 -14.45
N GLN A 125 19.94 12.43 -15.39
CA GLN A 125 20.08 13.39 -16.47
C GLN A 125 18.79 13.50 -17.29
N VAL A 126 18.46 14.71 -17.71
CA VAL A 126 17.33 14.95 -18.61
C VAL A 126 17.56 14.19 -19.92
N ARG A 127 16.61 13.34 -20.30
CA ARG A 127 16.63 12.61 -21.55
C ARG A 127 15.46 13.06 -22.42
N LYS A 128 15.70 13.17 -23.72
CA LYS A 128 14.63 13.44 -24.66
C LYS A 128 13.91 12.12 -24.96
N ALA A 129 12.60 12.11 -24.74
CA ALA A 129 11.75 10.99 -25.15
C ALA A 129 11.10 11.34 -26.49
N THR A 130 11.08 10.38 -27.42
CA THR A 130 10.30 10.49 -28.66
C THR A 130 9.01 9.73 -28.44
N ILE A 131 7.89 10.41 -28.65
CA ILE A 131 6.54 9.82 -28.57
C ILE A 131 6.11 9.39 -29.97
#